data_28893973e2b798b4765e43e8a907175f
#
_entry.id   28893973e2b798b4765e43e8a907175f
#
_cell.length_a   1.000
_cell.length_b   1.000
_cell.length_c   1.000
_cell.angle_alpha   90.00
_cell.angle_beta   90.00
_cell.angle_gamma   90.00
#
_symmetry.space_group_name_H-M   'P 1'
#
loop_
_entity.id
_entity.type
_entity.pdbx_description
1 polymer ?
#
loop_
_entity_poly.entity_id
_entity_poly.type
_entity_poly.pdbx_seq_one_letter_code
_entity_poly.pdbx_strand_id
1 'polypeptide(L)'
;VKKNPREIVLLKGKPCIYGKCTFCNYIEDNSTDEELNNKINLEVLERITGEFESLEVINSGSVFELPEITLGKIREIVHSKKIKVIWFEAYYIYKNRLQEIRDYFDGVEVRFKVGVESFDENFRNNVLNKDLYYQRYF
;
A
#
# COMPACT_ATOMS: atom_id res chain seq x y z
N VAL A 1 -1.49 -10.99 24.16
CA VAL A 1 -1.66 -10.48 22.79
C VAL A 1 -0.53 -11.03 21.93
N LYS A 2 -0.87 -11.81 20.92
CA LYS A 2 0.12 -12.28 19.96
C LYS A 2 0.61 -11.11 19.11
N LYS A 3 1.90 -10.83 19.16
CA LYS A 3 2.53 -9.91 18.23
C LYS A 3 2.55 -10.56 16.85
N ASN A 4 2.37 -9.75 15.81
CA ASN A 4 2.51 -10.18 14.42
C ASN A 4 3.81 -9.59 13.87
N PRO A 5 4.97 -10.26 14.07
CA PRO A 5 6.25 -9.72 13.66
C PRO A 5 6.33 -9.65 12.14
N ARG A 6 6.79 -8.52 11.63
CA ARG A 6 6.98 -8.28 10.21
C ARG A 6 8.01 -7.20 9.96
N GLU A 7 8.64 -7.25 8.83
CA GLU A 7 9.41 -6.11 8.33
C GLU A 7 8.45 -5.09 7.72
N ILE A 8 8.74 -3.81 7.90
CA ILE A 8 7.94 -2.70 7.37
C ILE A 8 8.86 -1.83 6.54
N VAL A 9 8.46 -1.52 5.32
CA VAL A 9 9.19 -0.61 4.43
C VAL A 9 8.31 0.56 4.02
N LEU A 10 8.93 1.74 3.95
CA LEU A 10 8.30 2.96 3.46
C LEU A 10 8.83 3.23 2.05
N LEU A 11 7.94 3.20 1.08
CA LEU A 11 8.27 3.41 -0.33
C LEU A 11 7.62 4.68 -0.85
N LYS A 12 8.13 5.18 -1.96
CA LYS A 12 7.57 6.32 -2.68
C LYS A 12 6.80 5.87 -3.92
N GLY A 13 5.66 6.51 -4.16
CA GLY A 13 4.85 6.29 -5.35
C GLY A 13 4.36 7.61 -5.91
N LYS A 14 3.44 7.54 -6.86
CA LYS A 14 2.69 8.72 -7.31
C LYS A 14 1.84 9.25 -6.15
N PRO A 15 1.53 10.55 -6.13
CA PRO A 15 0.62 11.10 -5.13
C PRO A 15 -0.72 10.37 -5.12
N CYS A 16 -1.35 10.29 -3.94
CA CYS A 16 -2.64 9.64 -3.78
C CYS A 16 -3.65 10.17 -4.80
N ILE A 17 -4.31 9.28 -5.52
CA ILE A 17 -5.28 9.64 -6.56
C ILE A 17 -6.43 10.50 -6.04
N TYR A 18 -6.84 10.29 -4.81
CA TYR A 18 -7.89 11.07 -4.18
C TYR A 18 -7.36 12.40 -3.59
N GLY A 19 -6.40 12.33 -2.67
CA GLY A 19 -5.65 13.46 -2.12
C GLY A 19 -6.47 14.55 -1.41
N LYS A 20 -7.72 14.29 -1.01
CA LYS A 20 -8.65 15.32 -0.50
C LYS A 20 -9.07 15.12 0.96
N CYS A 21 -8.57 14.09 1.64
CA CYS A 21 -8.90 13.88 3.05
C CYS A 21 -8.32 15.01 3.89
N THR A 22 -9.15 15.61 4.76
CA THR A 22 -8.78 16.79 5.54
C THR A 22 -7.70 16.53 6.59
N PHE A 23 -7.56 15.28 7.03
CA PHE A 23 -6.60 14.86 8.06
C PHE A 23 -5.25 14.39 7.47
N CYS A 24 -5.14 14.29 6.15
CA CYS A 24 -4.03 13.59 5.50
C CYS A 24 -3.22 14.54 4.61
N ASN A 25 -1.91 14.58 4.84
CA ASN A 25 -0.96 15.31 3.99
C ASN A 25 0.03 14.37 3.28
N TYR A 26 -0.27 13.08 3.20
CA TYR A 26 0.59 12.06 2.60
C TYR A 26 0.90 12.33 1.12
N ILE A 27 0.08 13.13 0.46
CA ILE A 27 0.33 13.53 -0.92
C ILE A 27 1.69 14.26 -1.07
N GLU A 28 2.16 14.90 -0.02
CA GLU A 28 3.44 15.62 0.01
C GLU A 28 4.64 14.67 0.13
N ASP A 29 4.42 13.44 0.61
CA ASP A 29 5.47 12.43 0.77
C ASP A 29 5.85 11.75 -0.54
N ASN A 30 5.06 11.93 -1.58
CA ASN A 30 5.20 11.24 -2.86
C ASN A 30 5.61 12.21 -3.97
N SER A 31 6.03 11.67 -5.09
CA SER A 31 6.55 12.42 -6.23
C SER A 31 6.04 11.85 -7.54
N THR A 32 5.89 12.72 -8.53
CA THR A 32 5.60 12.32 -9.90
C THR A 32 6.85 11.88 -10.68
N ASP A 33 8.04 12.08 -10.11
CA ASP A 33 9.30 11.61 -10.69
C ASP A 33 9.46 10.11 -10.44
N GLU A 34 9.03 9.31 -11.39
CA GLU A 34 9.04 7.86 -11.30
C GLU A 34 10.46 7.27 -11.20
N GLU A 35 11.42 7.84 -11.92
CA GLU A 35 12.81 7.41 -11.87
C GLU A 35 13.41 7.60 -10.47
N LEU A 36 13.18 8.76 -9.87
CA LEU A 36 13.60 9.04 -8.51
C LEU A 36 12.92 8.12 -7.51
N ASN A 37 11.62 7.91 -7.65
CA ASN A 37 10.87 7.00 -6.80
C ASN A 37 11.43 5.59 -6.85
N ASN A 38 11.69 5.07 -8.05
CA ASN A 38 12.29 3.74 -8.21
C ASN A 38 13.66 3.64 -7.57
N LYS A 39 14.52 4.64 -7.77
CA LYS A 39 15.86 4.67 -7.18
C LYS A 39 15.82 4.56 -5.66
N ILE A 40 14.99 5.39 -5.02
CA ILE A 40 14.82 5.38 -3.56
C ILE A 40 14.26 4.04 -3.10
N ASN A 41 13.24 3.55 -3.78
CA ASN A 41 12.55 2.31 -3.41
C ASN A 41 13.48 1.09 -3.52
N LEU A 42 14.28 1.00 -4.56
CA LEU A 42 15.22 -0.11 -4.74
C LEU A 42 16.27 -0.15 -3.64
N GLU A 43 16.78 1.00 -3.21
CA GLU A 43 17.71 1.08 -2.08
C GLU A 43 17.09 0.59 -0.77
N VAL A 44 15.84 0.96 -0.51
CA VAL A 44 15.11 0.52 0.69
C VAL A 44 14.84 -0.99 0.64
N LEU A 45 14.40 -1.49 -0.51
CA LEU A 45 14.02 -2.90 -0.69
C LEU A 45 15.21 -3.85 -0.54
N GLU A 46 16.42 -3.42 -0.87
CA GLU A 46 17.63 -4.24 -0.70
C GLU A 46 17.94 -4.58 0.75
N ARG A 47 17.39 -3.84 1.71
CA ARG A 47 17.58 -4.07 3.15
C ARG A 47 16.65 -5.13 3.73
N ILE A 48 15.69 -5.63 2.98
CA ILE A 48 14.74 -6.65 3.43
C ILE A 48 15.48 -7.97 3.62
N THR A 49 15.32 -8.58 4.80
CA THR A 49 15.97 -9.85 5.17
C THR A 49 15.10 -11.07 4.97
N GLY A 50 13.77 -10.93 5.08
CA GLY A 50 12.84 -12.04 5.10
C GLY A 50 12.76 -12.78 6.44
N GLU A 51 13.40 -12.25 7.47
CA GLU A 51 13.50 -12.88 8.80
C GLU A 51 12.15 -13.31 9.38
N PHE A 52 11.13 -12.49 9.22
CA PHE A 52 9.80 -12.76 9.78
C PHE A 52 8.83 -13.43 8.80
N GLU A 53 9.27 -13.73 7.59
CA GLU A 53 8.43 -14.27 6.52
C GLU A 53 7.17 -13.41 6.20
N SER A 54 7.14 -12.19 6.68
CA SER A 54 6.03 -11.24 6.54
C SER A 54 6.58 -9.84 6.26
N LEU A 55 6.03 -9.18 5.25
CA LEU A 55 6.44 -7.86 4.82
C LEU A 55 5.23 -6.92 4.73
N GLU A 56 5.35 -5.74 5.28
CA GLU A 56 4.35 -4.67 5.12
C GLU A 56 4.94 -3.53 4.29
N VAL A 57 4.27 -3.20 3.20
CA VAL A 57 4.67 -2.11 2.31
C VAL A 57 3.75 -0.91 2.53
N ILE A 58 4.33 0.21 2.89
CA ILE A 58 3.64 1.49 3.10
C ILE A 58 4.18 2.48 2.09
N ASN A 59 3.30 3.14 1.34
CA ASN A 59 3.72 4.14 0.34
C ASN A 59 2.95 5.47 0.43
N SER A 60 2.31 5.72 1.56
CA SER A 60 1.52 6.95 1.78
C SER A 60 0.46 7.16 0.70
N GLY A 61 -0.23 6.09 0.34
CA GLY A 61 -1.24 6.09 -0.71
C GLY A 61 -1.76 4.68 -0.94
N SER A 62 -1.77 4.25 -2.18
CA SER A 62 -2.22 2.91 -2.57
C SER A 62 -1.12 2.16 -3.32
N VAL A 63 -1.15 0.84 -3.22
CA VAL A 63 -0.25 -0.05 -3.99
C VAL A 63 -0.28 0.24 -5.50
N PHE A 64 -1.42 0.70 -6.02
CA PHE A 64 -1.58 1.03 -7.44
C PHE A 64 -0.83 2.29 -7.89
N GLU A 65 -0.32 3.05 -6.95
CA GLU A 65 0.48 4.25 -7.20
C GLU A 65 1.99 3.97 -7.17
N LEU A 66 2.39 2.73 -6.83
CA LEU A 66 3.78 2.30 -6.91
C LEU A 66 4.20 2.07 -8.36
N PRO A 67 5.43 2.47 -8.72
CA PRO A 67 5.96 2.21 -10.07
C PRO A 67 6.09 0.70 -10.36
N GLU A 68 5.93 0.32 -11.62
CA GLU A 68 6.04 -1.09 -12.04
C GLU A 68 7.39 -1.72 -11.69
N ILE A 69 8.48 -0.98 -11.85
CA ILE A 69 9.83 -1.46 -11.50
C ILE A 69 9.92 -1.76 -10.00
N THR A 70 9.35 -0.91 -9.17
CA THR A 70 9.27 -1.13 -7.72
C THR A 70 8.48 -2.40 -7.40
N LEU A 71 7.30 -2.58 -8.00
CA LEU A 71 6.48 -3.78 -7.80
C LEU A 71 7.21 -5.05 -8.26
N GLY A 72 7.91 -4.99 -9.37
CA GLY A 72 8.73 -6.11 -9.86
C GLY A 72 9.84 -6.49 -8.89
N LYS A 73 10.50 -5.50 -8.28
CA LYS A 73 11.53 -5.75 -7.25
C LYS A 73 10.94 -6.35 -5.99
N ILE A 74 9.79 -5.87 -5.54
CA ILE A 74 9.07 -6.45 -4.40
C ILE A 74 8.76 -7.93 -4.67
N ARG A 75 8.24 -8.24 -5.85
CA ARG A 75 7.94 -9.63 -6.24
C ARG A 75 9.18 -10.51 -6.23
N GLU A 76 10.28 -10.04 -6.77
CA GLU A 76 11.57 -10.75 -6.75
C GLU A 76 12.03 -11.04 -5.32
N ILE A 77 11.98 -10.06 -4.43
CA ILE A 77 12.40 -10.18 -3.04
C ILE A 77 11.50 -11.15 -2.27
N VAL A 78 10.20 -11.04 -2.46
CA VAL A 78 9.21 -11.91 -1.80
C VAL A 78 9.47 -13.38 -2.13
N HIS A 79 9.78 -13.69 -3.37
CA HIS A 79 10.10 -15.05 -3.79
C HIS A 79 11.49 -15.48 -3.33
N SER A 80 12.51 -14.65 -3.49
CA SER A 80 13.90 -15.00 -3.12
C SER A 80 14.10 -15.12 -1.62
N LYS A 81 13.42 -14.31 -0.82
CA LYS A 81 13.49 -14.32 0.65
C LYS A 81 12.43 -15.22 1.29
N LYS A 82 11.63 -15.92 0.50
CA LYS A 82 10.60 -16.86 0.96
C LYS A 82 9.59 -16.21 1.91
N ILE A 83 9.18 -14.97 1.60
CA ILE A 83 8.15 -14.26 2.35
C ILE A 83 6.81 -14.90 2.03
N LYS A 84 6.02 -15.20 3.06
CA LYS A 84 4.73 -15.90 2.93
C LYS A 84 3.54 -14.96 2.89
N VAL A 85 3.66 -13.80 3.55
CA VAL A 85 2.57 -12.83 3.69
C VAL A 85 3.10 -11.46 3.34
N ILE A 86 2.38 -10.74 2.50
CA ILE A 86 2.66 -9.35 2.17
C ILE A 86 1.42 -8.48 2.41
N TRP A 87 1.64 -7.31 3.01
CA TRP A 87 0.60 -6.33 3.30
C TRP A 87 0.82 -5.11 2.43
N PHE A 88 -0.25 -4.64 1.79
CA PHE A 88 -0.27 -3.39 1.05
C PHE A 88 -1.36 -2.46 1.56
N GLU A 89 -1.19 -1.18 1.33
CA GLU A 89 -2.26 -0.20 1.51
C GLU A 89 -3.03 -0.06 0.22
N ALA A 90 -4.34 0.08 0.32
CA ALA A 90 -5.21 0.32 -0.83
C ALA A 90 -6.30 1.32 -0.48
N TYR A 91 -6.53 2.25 -1.37
CA TYR A 91 -7.70 3.12 -1.30
C TYR A 91 -8.92 2.37 -1.87
N TYR A 92 -10.05 2.50 -1.23
CA TYR A 92 -11.24 1.71 -1.57
C TYR A 92 -11.71 1.86 -3.04
N ILE A 93 -11.35 2.94 -3.71
CA ILE A 93 -11.66 3.14 -5.13
C ILE A 93 -11.10 2.02 -6.02
N TYR A 94 -10.04 1.37 -5.55
CA TYR A 94 -9.38 0.27 -6.27
C TYR A 94 -9.93 -1.12 -5.93
N LYS A 95 -11.01 -1.23 -5.18
CA LYS A 95 -11.51 -2.53 -4.68
C LYS A 95 -11.69 -3.60 -5.78
N ASN A 96 -12.07 -3.18 -6.99
CA ASN A 96 -12.28 -4.09 -8.11
C ASN A 96 -10.97 -4.52 -8.80
N ARG A 97 -9.85 -3.92 -8.42
CA ARG A 97 -8.52 -4.22 -8.96
C ARG A 97 -7.62 -5.00 -8.01
N LEU A 98 -8.09 -5.29 -6.80
CA LEU A 98 -7.25 -5.97 -5.80
C LEU A 98 -6.80 -7.36 -6.27
N GLN A 99 -7.61 -8.04 -7.07
CA GLN A 99 -7.25 -9.34 -7.61
C GLN A 99 -6.05 -9.27 -8.55
N GLU A 100 -5.84 -8.17 -9.27
CA GLU A 100 -4.66 -7.96 -10.10
C GLU A 100 -3.37 -8.08 -9.29
N ILE A 101 -3.36 -7.49 -8.08
CA ILE A 101 -2.20 -7.57 -7.18
C ILE A 101 -2.02 -8.98 -6.63
N ARG A 102 -3.10 -9.67 -6.26
CA ARG A 102 -3.02 -11.05 -5.80
C ARG A 102 -2.46 -11.97 -6.87
N ASP A 103 -2.90 -11.83 -8.10
CA ASP A 103 -2.41 -12.62 -9.23
C ASP A 103 -0.94 -12.35 -9.52
N TYR A 104 -0.53 -11.09 -9.41
CA TYR A 104 0.86 -10.68 -9.62
C TYR A 104 1.80 -11.27 -8.55
N PHE A 105 1.36 -11.38 -7.31
CA PHE A 105 2.11 -11.98 -6.19
C PHE A 105 1.71 -13.45 -5.99
N ASP A 106 1.68 -14.21 -7.05
CA ASP A 106 1.31 -15.63 -7.02
C ASP A 106 2.18 -16.42 -6.02
N GLY A 107 1.54 -17.31 -5.26
CA GLY A 107 2.19 -18.12 -4.23
C GLY A 107 2.41 -17.40 -2.89
N VAL A 108 1.97 -16.17 -2.75
CA VAL A 108 2.10 -15.35 -1.52
C VAL A 108 0.71 -14.91 -1.07
N GLU A 109 0.46 -14.93 0.23
CA GLU A 109 -0.77 -14.37 0.78
C GLU A 109 -0.70 -12.84 0.76
N VAL A 110 -1.57 -12.21 -0.02
CA VAL A 110 -1.64 -10.76 -0.12
C VAL A 110 -2.79 -10.23 0.74
N ARG A 111 -2.48 -9.32 1.64
CA ARG A 111 -3.46 -8.66 2.51
C ARG A 111 -3.46 -7.16 2.23
N PHE A 112 -4.64 -6.56 2.30
CA PHE A 112 -4.80 -5.14 2.07
C PHE A 112 -5.29 -4.44 3.32
N LYS A 113 -4.74 -3.25 3.58
CA LYS A 113 -5.23 -2.32 4.59
C LYS A 113 -5.99 -1.21 3.87
N VAL A 114 -7.28 -1.09 4.19
CA VAL A 114 -8.15 -0.04 3.64
C VAL A 114 -8.63 0.83 4.79
N GLY A 115 -8.25 2.10 4.78
CA GLY A 115 -8.64 3.05 5.82
C GLY A 115 -10.08 3.50 5.66
N VAL A 116 -10.91 3.22 6.65
CA VAL A 116 -12.30 3.72 6.75
C VAL A 116 -12.36 4.95 7.64
N GLU A 117 -11.49 5.04 8.65
CA GLU A 117 -11.29 6.11 9.63
C GLU A 117 -12.44 6.22 10.65
N SER A 118 -13.69 6.22 10.21
CA SER A 118 -14.86 6.28 11.06
C SER A 118 -16.03 5.51 10.45
N PHE A 119 -16.81 4.83 11.28
CA PHE A 119 -18.09 4.23 10.86
C PHE A 119 -19.23 5.25 10.78
N ASP A 120 -19.08 6.43 11.38
CA ASP A 120 -20.00 7.55 11.21
C ASP A 120 -19.81 8.14 9.81
N GLU A 121 -20.77 7.85 8.92
CA GLU A 121 -20.70 8.26 7.52
C GLU A 121 -20.66 9.78 7.34
N ASN A 122 -21.44 10.50 8.15
CA ASN A 122 -21.48 11.96 8.10
C ASN A 122 -20.12 12.57 8.50
N PHE A 123 -19.56 12.12 9.63
CA PHE A 123 -18.24 12.58 10.07
C PHE A 123 -17.16 12.20 9.06
N ARG A 124 -17.17 10.96 8.60
CA ARG A 124 -16.18 10.46 7.62
C ARG A 124 -16.18 11.27 6.32
N ASN A 125 -17.36 11.57 5.77
CA ASN A 125 -17.46 12.17 4.44
C ASN A 125 -17.54 13.71 4.48
N ASN A 126 -18.17 14.28 5.48
CA ASN A 126 -18.38 15.72 5.56
C ASN A 126 -17.32 16.46 6.39
N VAL A 127 -16.73 15.81 7.37
CA VAL A 127 -15.64 16.39 8.19
C VAL A 127 -14.28 15.93 7.69
N LEU A 128 -14.08 14.61 7.54
CA LEU A 128 -12.80 14.06 7.05
C LEU A 128 -12.65 14.10 5.54
N ASN A 129 -13.73 14.39 4.82
CA ASN A 129 -13.76 14.45 3.36
C ASN A 129 -13.22 13.16 2.69
N LYS A 130 -13.56 12.00 3.26
CA LYS A 130 -13.06 10.69 2.79
C LYS A 130 -13.78 10.20 1.53
N ASP A 131 -14.99 10.67 1.26
CA ASP A 131 -15.85 10.27 0.15
C ASP A 131 -16.06 8.74 0.06
N LEU A 132 -16.27 8.12 1.21
CA LEU A 132 -16.51 6.69 1.34
C LEU A 132 -17.94 6.42 1.79
N TYR A 133 -18.78 5.90 0.90
CA TYR A 133 -20.17 5.55 1.18
C TYR A 133 -20.31 4.04 1.26
N TYR A 134 -20.67 3.54 2.43
CA TYR A 134 -20.69 2.11 2.72
C TYR A 134 -21.54 1.30 1.75
N GLN A 135 -22.76 1.78 1.45
CA GLN A 135 -23.67 1.11 0.51
C GLN A 135 -23.14 1.10 -0.92
N ARG A 136 -22.24 2.02 -1.26
CA ARG A 136 -21.70 2.16 -2.61
C ARG A 136 -20.47 1.28 -2.84
N TYR A 137 -19.69 1.04 -1.81
CA TYR A 137 -18.37 0.42 -1.97
C TYR A 137 -18.22 -0.91 -1.21
N PHE A 138 -19.07 -1.18 -0.28
CA PHE A 138 -19.11 -2.40 0.52
C PHE A 138 -20.48 -3.07 0.46
#